data_30c936e10d4557026c18d023cd41bacb
#
_entry.id   30c936e10d4557026c18d023cd41bacb
#
_cell.length_a   1.000
_cell.length_b   1.000
_cell.length_c   1.000
_cell.angle_alpha   90.00
_cell.angle_beta   90.00
_cell.angle_gamma   90.00
#
_symmetry.space_group_name_H-M   'P 1'
#
loop_
_entity.id
_entity.type
_entity.pdbx_description
1 polymer ?
#
loop_
_entity_poly.entity_id
_entity_poly.type
_entity_poly.pdbx_seq_one_letter_code
_entity_poly.pdbx_strand_id
1 'polypeptide(L)'
;MMIALVAAAALTVEARVSFNDIAPIVWRRCTTCHRPGAIGPFSLATYEDVKRRATQIKIVTARRIMPPWKPEPGKGDFESERRLTDSELEQIQRWIADGAIEGDSKDLPPMPAQPAAEAWQLGTPDLVVRMPEAYTVAAGGTDVFRTFVLPIALPRARFVRALEFRPGTARVVHHANIGVDRTRSSRQLDLKDPEPGYVGGMVPDARYPEGQLLGWTPGQAAHPVPPGTAWRLEPGSDLVVQLHMQPTGKPETLQVSVGFYFTDEAPSRTPLGLRLGSETIDIPPGARDYVVADRYVLPVDADVLAVQPHAHNLARRMEAGATLPDGTTRWLIAIDDWDFRWQDVYRYKSPVALPKGTAIAMRYTYDNSDGNARNPHHPPARVVWGQNTSDEMGDLWIQIVARSAGDAAVLADDIRRKSHADDLAAYVKLLREDPGNPLRHDAVGNLYLEDARYDDAIAEYRASLSLNADSAPTHYNLGFALSMRGRRDEARGAFEQALRLDPEYAQAHNNLGAMLQLAGRAGEALDHFRRAVALRPDNVDAQINLAQLLSAQGRAREALDHFEAALTLRGDSAQALAGIAWIRATVADPSLRNSEQAAELRQRLILYQRRQPYRQSNFL
;
A
#
# COMPACT_ATOMS: atom_id res chain seq x y z
N MET A 1 4.49 -40.20 -79.10
CA MET A 1 5.41 -39.10 -78.78
C MET A 1 4.89 -38.50 -77.42
N MET A 2 5.32 -39.06 -76.29
CA MET A 2 4.95 -38.60 -74.96
C MET A 2 5.96 -37.57 -74.47
N ILE A 3 5.50 -36.35 -74.30
CA ILE A 3 6.29 -35.26 -73.72
C ILE A 3 6.14 -35.37 -72.19
N ALA A 4 7.20 -35.77 -71.48
CA ALA A 4 7.25 -35.78 -70.03
C ALA A 4 7.48 -34.33 -69.54
N LEU A 5 6.51 -33.72 -68.90
CA LEU A 5 6.68 -32.48 -68.12
C LEU A 5 7.44 -32.81 -66.83
N VAL A 6 8.70 -32.39 -66.74
CA VAL A 6 9.45 -32.36 -65.49
C VAL A 6 9.06 -31.05 -64.77
N ALA A 7 8.26 -31.17 -63.71
CA ALA A 7 7.99 -30.06 -62.81
C ALA A 7 9.24 -29.86 -61.93
N ALA A 8 10.03 -28.83 -62.19
CA ALA A 8 11.09 -28.37 -61.28
C ALA A 8 10.43 -27.74 -60.03
N ALA A 9 10.43 -28.47 -58.93
CA ALA A 9 10.14 -27.89 -57.63
C ALA A 9 11.27 -26.90 -57.26
N ALA A 10 10.99 -25.61 -57.38
CA ALA A 10 11.85 -24.59 -56.84
C ALA A 10 11.88 -24.73 -55.31
N LEU A 11 12.94 -25.31 -54.78
CA LEU A 11 13.30 -25.22 -53.38
C LEU A 11 13.55 -23.74 -53.05
N THR A 12 12.56 -23.06 -52.55
CA THR A 12 12.77 -21.77 -51.90
C THR A 12 13.66 -22.01 -50.70
N VAL A 13 14.94 -21.72 -50.83
CA VAL A 13 15.84 -21.65 -49.68
C VAL A 13 15.32 -20.49 -48.82
N GLU A 14 14.59 -20.83 -47.77
CA GLU A 14 14.21 -19.80 -46.81
C GLU A 14 15.48 -19.09 -46.30
N ALA A 15 15.47 -17.77 -46.38
CA ALA A 15 16.59 -16.95 -45.94
C ALA A 15 16.86 -17.23 -44.45
N ARG A 16 18.15 -17.46 -44.12
CA ARG A 16 18.57 -17.68 -42.74
C ARG A 16 18.30 -16.42 -41.91
N VAL A 17 17.80 -16.60 -40.71
CA VAL A 17 17.60 -15.50 -39.75
C VAL A 17 18.95 -15.05 -39.20
N SER A 18 19.23 -13.77 -39.29
CA SER A 18 20.45 -13.12 -38.75
C SER A 18 20.18 -12.37 -37.47
N PHE A 19 21.24 -11.88 -36.81
CA PHE A 19 21.07 -11.00 -35.64
C PHE A 19 20.33 -9.71 -36.01
N ASN A 20 20.51 -9.16 -37.21
CA ASN A 20 19.82 -7.97 -37.68
C ASN A 20 18.29 -8.12 -37.60
N ASP A 21 17.78 -9.34 -37.82
CA ASP A 21 16.35 -9.63 -37.76
C ASP A 21 15.81 -9.68 -36.35
N ILE A 22 16.62 -10.19 -35.39
CA ILE A 22 16.20 -10.35 -34.00
C ILE A 22 16.65 -9.19 -33.09
N ALA A 23 17.61 -8.37 -33.49
CA ALA A 23 18.12 -7.27 -32.68
C ALA A 23 16.99 -6.32 -32.17
N PRO A 24 16.01 -5.90 -33.00
CA PRO A 24 14.90 -5.08 -32.52
C PRO A 24 14.05 -5.76 -31.43
N ILE A 25 13.91 -7.09 -31.51
CA ILE A 25 13.19 -7.88 -30.50
C ILE A 25 13.99 -7.88 -29.19
N VAL A 26 15.28 -8.22 -29.26
CA VAL A 26 16.17 -8.26 -28.09
C VAL A 26 16.26 -6.90 -27.42
N TRP A 27 16.42 -5.83 -28.20
CA TRP A 27 16.53 -4.48 -27.66
C TRP A 27 15.26 -3.99 -27.00
N ARG A 28 14.10 -4.32 -27.55
CA ARG A 28 12.80 -3.95 -26.98
C ARG A 28 12.42 -4.79 -25.76
N ARG A 29 12.70 -6.11 -25.81
CA ARG A 29 12.19 -7.08 -24.81
C ARG A 29 13.19 -7.45 -23.73
N CYS A 30 14.50 -7.37 -24.00
CA CYS A 30 15.53 -7.89 -23.10
C CYS A 30 16.41 -6.78 -22.49
N THR A 31 16.78 -5.74 -23.27
CA THR A 31 17.76 -4.75 -22.78
C THR A 31 17.21 -3.79 -21.74
N THR A 32 15.91 -3.76 -21.49
CA THR A 32 15.36 -3.04 -20.33
C THR A 32 16.01 -3.50 -19.01
N CYS A 33 16.29 -4.80 -18.90
CA CYS A 33 16.97 -5.40 -17.74
C CYS A 33 18.42 -5.79 -18.05
N HIS A 34 18.72 -6.32 -19.26
CA HIS A 34 20.00 -6.88 -19.66
C HIS A 34 20.86 -5.86 -20.41
N ARG A 35 21.29 -4.79 -19.73
CA ARG A 35 22.23 -3.77 -20.23
C ARG A 35 23.19 -3.34 -19.11
N PRO A 36 24.33 -2.72 -19.42
CA PRO A 36 25.24 -2.20 -18.41
C PRO A 36 24.52 -1.27 -17.41
N GLY A 37 24.72 -1.51 -16.12
CA GLY A 37 24.12 -0.74 -15.03
C GLY A 37 22.65 -1.07 -14.70
N ALA A 38 21.99 -1.93 -15.49
CA ALA A 38 20.64 -2.44 -15.17
C ALA A 38 20.73 -3.71 -14.31
N ILE A 39 19.56 -4.25 -13.92
CA ILE A 39 19.46 -5.38 -12.97
C ILE A 39 19.93 -6.72 -13.51
N GLY A 40 19.84 -6.93 -14.82
CA GLY A 40 20.25 -8.20 -15.45
C GLY A 40 21.72 -8.51 -15.17
N PRO A 41 22.06 -9.78 -14.84
CA PRO A 41 23.44 -10.14 -14.46
C PRO A 41 24.45 -10.05 -15.60
N PHE A 42 24.00 -9.80 -16.82
CA PHE A 42 24.82 -9.64 -18.03
C PHE A 42 24.11 -8.76 -19.05
N SER A 43 24.88 -8.16 -19.97
CA SER A 43 24.35 -7.39 -21.09
C SER A 43 23.85 -8.29 -22.22
N LEU A 44 22.85 -7.80 -22.97
CA LEU A 44 22.37 -8.33 -24.26
C LEU A 44 22.28 -7.19 -25.30
N ALA A 45 23.12 -6.17 -25.18
CA ALA A 45 23.09 -5.00 -26.05
C ALA A 45 23.75 -5.24 -27.42
N THR A 46 24.74 -6.13 -27.48
CA THR A 46 25.53 -6.39 -28.71
C THR A 46 25.28 -7.80 -29.25
N TYR A 47 25.61 -8.01 -30.52
CA TYR A 47 25.60 -9.35 -31.12
C TYR A 47 26.40 -10.36 -30.30
N GLU A 48 27.64 -10.02 -29.92
CA GLU A 48 28.53 -10.89 -29.15
C GLU A 48 27.94 -11.28 -27.78
N ASP A 49 27.28 -10.33 -27.12
CA ASP A 49 26.59 -10.58 -25.85
C ASP A 49 25.47 -11.62 -26.01
N VAL A 50 24.65 -11.45 -27.06
CA VAL A 50 23.48 -12.31 -27.34
C VAL A 50 23.95 -13.69 -27.83
N LYS A 51 24.91 -13.75 -28.74
CA LYS A 51 25.49 -15.00 -29.27
C LYS A 51 26.09 -15.87 -28.18
N ARG A 52 26.85 -15.25 -27.26
CA ARG A 52 27.47 -15.96 -26.11
C ARG A 52 26.41 -16.64 -25.25
N ARG A 53 25.18 -16.12 -25.22
CA ARG A 53 24.06 -16.60 -24.42
C ARG A 53 22.97 -17.32 -25.22
N ALA A 54 23.18 -17.59 -26.51
CA ALA A 54 22.18 -18.12 -27.43
C ALA A 54 21.49 -19.39 -26.89
N THR A 55 22.25 -20.36 -26.39
CA THR A 55 21.68 -21.58 -25.79
C THR A 55 20.82 -21.30 -24.57
N GLN A 56 21.26 -20.41 -23.69
CA GLN A 56 20.50 -20.00 -22.50
C GLN A 56 19.21 -19.26 -22.92
N ILE A 57 19.32 -18.32 -23.87
CA ILE A 57 18.17 -17.57 -24.41
C ILE A 57 17.16 -18.55 -25.01
N LYS A 58 17.62 -19.54 -25.81
CA LYS A 58 16.74 -20.57 -26.35
C LYS A 58 15.89 -21.26 -25.31
N ILE A 59 16.51 -21.69 -24.21
CA ILE A 59 15.83 -22.45 -23.16
C ILE A 59 14.83 -21.57 -22.39
N VAL A 60 15.28 -20.37 -21.94
CA VAL A 60 14.46 -19.53 -21.07
C VAL A 60 13.30 -18.87 -21.80
N THR A 61 13.47 -18.58 -23.10
CA THR A 61 12.38 -18.02 -23.92
C THR A 61 11.37 -19.09 -24.31
N ALA A 62 11.82 -20.30 -24.71
CA ALA A 62 10.91 -21.41 -25.00
C ALA A 62 10.06 -21.81 -23.78
N ARG A 63 10.63 -21.72 -22.57
CA ARG A 63 9.93 -21.97 -21.31
C ARG A 63 9.12 -20.78 -20.81
N ARG A 64 9.07 -19.67 -21.54
CA ARG A 64 8.39 -18.42 -21.11
C ARG A 64 8.89 -17.88 -19.76
N ILE A 65 10.12 -18.22 -19.34
CA ILE A 65 10.75 -17.70 -18.13
C ILE A 65 11.22 -16.26 -18.36
N MET A 66 11.73 -15.96 -19.57
CA MET A 66 12.20 -14.64 -19.97
C MET A 66 11.59 -14.23 -21.33
N PRO A 67 11.19 -12.95 -21.46
CA PRO A 67 11.09 -11.91 -20.44
C PRO A 67 10.08 -12.31 -19.35
N PRO A 68 10.26 -11.87 -18.09
CA PRO A 68 9.34 -12.21 -16.99
C PRO A 68 8.00 -11.51 -17.18
N TRP A 69 6.99 -12.28 -17.49
CA TRP A 69 5.60 -11.84 -17.62
C TRP A 69 4.70 -13.00 -17.28
N LYS A 70 3.93 -12.87 -16.22
CA LYS A 70 3.19 -13.98 -15.64
C LYS A 70 1.73 -14.10 -16.10
N PRO A 71 0.97 -13.00 -16.37
CA PRO A 71 -0.42 -13.13 -16.78
C PRO A 71 -0.58 -13.93 -18.07
N GLU A 72 -1.61 -14.77 -18.14
CA GLU A 72 -1.94 -15.57 -19.32
C GLU A 72 -2.49 -14.72 -20.48
N PRO A 73 -2.24 -15.09 -21.74
CA PRO A 73 -2.77 -14.38 -22.91
C PRO A 73 -4.30 -14.26 -22.85
N GLY A 74 -4.83 -13.06 -23.14
CA GLY A 74 -6.28 -12.83 -23.15
C GLY A 74 -6.95 -12.83 -21.78
N LYS A 75 -6.18 -12.89 -20.68
CA LYS A 75 -6.68 -12.85 -19.30
C LYS A 75 -6.39 -11.50 -18.63
N GLY A 76 -6.69 -10.43 -19.31
CA GLY A 76 -6.42 -9.04 -19.00
C GLY A 76 -5.64 -8.38 -20.14
N ASP A 77 -5.87 -7.08 -20.36
CA ASP A 77 -5.14 -6.28 -21.35
C ASP A 77 -4.33 -5.20 -20.61
N PHE A 78 -3.05 -5.53 -20.37
CA PHE A 78 -2.20 -4.74 -19.49
C PHE A 78 -1.22 -3.86 -20.25
N GLU A 79 -0.89 -2.70 -19.69
CA GLU A 79 0.21 -1.86 -20.13
C GLU A 79 1.54 -2.60 -20.00
N SER A 80 2.53 -2.18 -20.80
CA SER A 80 3.93 -2.65 -20.69
C SER A 80 4.10 -4.17 -20.74
N GLU A 81 3.24 -4.88 -21.47
CA GLU A 81 3.38 -6.32 -21.65
C GLU A 81 4.76 -6.69 -22.22
N ARG A 82 5.49 -7.49 -21.43
CA ARG A 82 6.88 -7.88 -21.77
C ARG A 82 6.99 -9.21 -22.52
N ARG A 83 5.92 -9.97 -22.60
CA ARG A 83 5.89 -11.28 -23.24
C ARG A 83 6.36 -11.19 -24.71
N LEU A 84 7.16 -12.17 -25.14
CA LEU A 84 7.40 -12.39 -26.55
C LEU A 84 6.13 -12.90 -27.22
N THR A 85 5.77 -12.35 -28.37
CA THR A 85 4.77 -12.97 -29.24
C THR A 85 5.27 -14.30 -29.77
N ASP A 86 4.37 -15.16 -30.26
CA ASP A 86 4.79 -16.45 -30.84
C ASP A 86 5.74 -16.25 -32.02
N SER A 87 5.49 -15.26 -32.86
CA SER A 87 6.37 -14.89 -33.97
C SER A 87 7.75 -14.39 -33.51
N GLU A 88 7.81 -13.52 -32.48
CA GLU A 88 9.09 -13.06 -31.90
C GLU A 88 9.88 -14.25 -31.32
N LEU A 89 9.20 -15.18 -30.65
CA LEU A 89 9.80 -16.39 -30.10
C LEU A 89 10.35 -17.28 -31.22
N GLU A 90 9.54 -17.52 -32.26
CA GLU A 90 9.94 -18.34 -33.40
C GLU A 90 11.16 -17.75 -34.12
N GLN A 91 11.21 -16.44 -34.34
CA GLN A 91 12.36 -15.77 -34.95
C GLN A 91 13.64 -15.97 -34.12
N ILE A 92 13.57 -15.81 -32.80
CA ILE A 92 14.72 -16.05 -31.90
C ILE A 92 15.17 -17.52 -31.96
N GLN A 93 14.22 -18.47 -31.89
CA GLN A 93 14.51 -19.90 -31.96
C GLN A 93 15.16 -20.30 -33.28
N ARG A 94 14.65 -19.75 -34.39
CA ARG A 94 15.17 -19.98 -35.75
C ARG A 94 16.57 -19.37 -35.90
N TRP A 95 16.80 -18.14 -35.46
CA TRP A 95 18.15 -17.55 -35.46
C TRP A 95 19.18 -18.43 -34.78
N ILE A 96 18.84 -19.01 -33.64
CA ILE A 96 19.75 -19.92 -32.91
C ILE A 96 19.94 -21.23 -33.67
N ALA A 97 18.89 -21.77 -34.29
CA ALA A 97 18.96 -22.98 -35.10
C ALA A 97 19.78 -22.80 -36.37
N ASP A 98 19.75 -21.60 -36.96
CA ASP A 98 20.54 -21.25 -38.16
C ASP A 98 22.01 -20.96 -37.87
N GLY A 99 22.47 -21.14 -36.60
CA GLY A 99 23.85 -20.98 -36.16
C GLY A 99 24.19 -19.64 -35.55
N ALA A 100 23.18 -18.87 -35.17
CA ALA A 100 23.31 -17.56 -34.53
C ALA A 100 24.21 -16.59 -35.33
N ILE A 101 23.94 -16.45 -36.62
CA ILE A 101 24.74 -15.63 -37.54
C ILE A 101 24.50 -14.13 -37.29
N GLU A 102 25.54 -13.31 -37.53
CA GLU A 102 25.52 -11.87 -37.25
C GLU A 102 24.66 -11.09 -38.25
N GLY A 103 24.81 -11.31 -39.50
CA GLY A 103 24.28 -10.46 -40.59
C GLY A 103 25.28 -9.40 -41.05
N ASP A 104 24.89 -8.62 -42.09
CA ASP A 104 25.72 -7.49 -42.52
C ASP A 104 25.54 -6.29 -41.58
N SER A 105 26.65 -5.75 -41.09
CA SER A 105 26.64 -4.61 -40.15
C SER A 105 25.97 -3.34 -40.75
N LYS A 106 25.88 -3.23 -42.08
CA LYS A 106 25.21 -2.13 -42.77
C LYS A 106 23.70 -2.20 -42.64
N ASP A 107 23.17 -3.42 -42.51
CA ASP A 107 21.74 -3.70 -42.40
C ASP A 107 21.27 -3.78 -40.92
N LEU A 108 22.18 -3.62 -39.95
CA LEU A 108 21.83 -3.63 -38.55
C LEU A 108 21.01 -2.36 -38.22
N PRO A 109 19.74 -2.50 -37.76
CA PRO A 109 18.96 -1.37 -37.34
C PRO A 109 19.64 -0.55 -36.24
N PRO A 110 19.42 0.76 -36.15
CA PRO A 110 19.95 1.54 -35.04
C PRO A 110 19.31 1.08 -33.71
N MET A 111 20.16 0.85 -32.71
CA MET A 111 19.66 0.54 -31.37
C MET A 111 18.85 1.73 -30.85
N PRO A 112 17.61 1.52 -30.35
CA PRO A 112 16.84 2.57 -29.71
C PRO A 112 17.64 3.25 -28.61
N ALA A 113 17.53 4.59 -28.52
CA ALA A 113 18.17 5.33 -27.43
C ALA A 113 17.71 4.77 -26.07
N GLN A 114 18.64 4.26 -25.32
CA GLN A 114 18.36 3.78 -23.96
C GLN A 114 18.57 4.94 -22.98
N PRO A 115 17.62 5.22 -22.09
CA PRO A 115 17.88 6.20 -21.02
C PRO A 115 19.11 5.76 -20.25
N ALA A 116 19.98 6.70 -19.87
CA ALA A 116 21.09 6.39 -18.95
C ALA A 116 20.52 5.66 -17.71
N ALA A 117 21.26 4.70 -17.16
CA ALA A 117 20.79 3.92 -16.02
C ALA A 117 20.37 4.81 -14.83
N GLU A 118 20.97 6.00 -14.75
CA GLU A 118 20.70 7.02 -13.75
C GLU A 118 19.68 8.10 -14.21
N ALA A 119 19.16 8.05 -15.44
CA ALA A 119 18.17 9.03 -15.90
C ALA A 119 16.77 8.70 -15.36
N TRP A 120 16.01 9.72 -14.94
CA TRP A 120 14.62 9.56 -14.58
C TRP A 120 13.79 9.27 -15.84
N GLN A 121 12.95 8.21 -15.79
CA GLN A 121 12.18 7.76 -16.96
C GLN A 121 11.12 8.78 -17.39
N LEU A 122 10.55 9.49 -16.40
CA LEU A 122 9.50 10.50 -16.63
C LEU A 122 10.04 11.93 -16.75
N GLY A 123 11.36 12.09 -16.96
CA GLY A 123 12.03 13.40 -16.96
C GLY A 123 12.45 13.84 -15.55
N THR A 124 12.80 15.11 -15.39
CA THR A 124 13.25 15.63 -14.08
C THR A 124 12.10 15.67 -13.07
N PRO A 125 12.22 14.98 -11.91
CA PRO A 125 11.21 15.06 -10.85
C PRO A 125 11.13 16.47 -10.24
N ASP A 126 9.94 16.85 -9.78
CA ASP A 126 9.73 18.09 -9.03
C ASP A 126 10.35 18.02 -7.61
N LEU A 127 10.39 16.80 -7.04
CA LEU A 127 11.03 16.55 -5.74
C LEU A 127 11.70 15.18 -5.77
N VAL A 128 12.93 15.10 -5.27
CA VAL A 128 13.63 13.84 -5.03
C VAL A 128 13.82 13.63 -3.53
N VAL A 129 13.28 12.53 -3.02
CA VAL A 129 13.46 12.10 -1.64
C VAL A 129 14.44 10.92 -1.63
N ARG A 130 15.38 10.91 -0.69
CA ARG A 130 16.41 9.87 -0.58
C ARG A 130 16.43 9.28 0.82
N MET A 131 16.84 8.02 0.91
CA MET A 131 17.22 7.43 2.20
C MET A 131 18.24 8.33 2.90
N PRO A 132 18.05 8.64 4.19
CA PRO A 132 19.03 9.48 4.93
C PRO A 132 20.42 8.85 4.95
N GLU A 133 20.50 7.56 5.17
CA GLU A 133 21.74 6.79 5.26
C GLU A 133 21.72 5.59 4.31
N ALA A 134 22.90 5.21 3.82
CA ALA A 134 23.04 4.03 2.98
C ALA A 134 23.00 2.74 3.84
N TYR A 135 22.40 1.69 3.30
CA TYR A 135 22.35 0.37 3.93
C TYR A 135 23.22 -0.64 3.16
N THR A 136 23.92 -1.51 3.87
CA THR A 136 24.76 -2.53 3.25
C THR A 136 24.18 -3.93 3.48
N VAL A 137 23.77 -4.58 2.37
CA VAL A 137 23.37 -5.99 2.39
C VAL A 137 24.63 -6.86 2.48
N ALA A 138 24.65 -7.78 3.44
CA ALA A 138 25.78 -8.71 3.63
C ALA A 138 26.01 -9.61 2.41
N ALA A 139 27.21 -10.18 2.30
CA ALA A 139 27.58 -11.06 1.19
C ALA A 139 26.74 -12.34 1.10
N GLY A 140 26.27 -12.85 2.22
CA GLY A 140 25.51 -14.09 2.33
C GLY A 140 24.50 -14.03 3.46
N GLY A 141 23.73 -15.10 3.62
CA GLY A 141 22.64 -15.18 4.58
C GLY A 141 21.31 -15.40 3.88
N THR A 142 20.23 -15.24 4.63
CA THR A 142 18.85 -15.27 4.11
C THR A 142 18.46 -13.93 3.49
N ASP A 143 17.33 -13.91 2.80
CA ASP A 143 16.71 -12.70 2.30
C ASP A 143 16.49 -11.69 3.43
N VAL A 144 16.66 -10.40 3.12
CA VAL A 144 16.55 -9.30 4.06
C VAL A 144 15.27 -8.50 3.76
N PHE A 145 14.37 -8.44 4.75
CA PHE A 145 13.20 -7.56 4.74
C PHE A 145 13.44 -6.40 5.70
N ARG A 146 13.54 -5.20 5.16
CA ARG A 146 13.81 -4.01 5.96
C ARG A 146 13.02 -2.82 5.46
N THR A 147 12.49 -2.04 6.38
CA THR A 147 11.66 -0.87 6.10
C THR A 147 12.44 0.40 6.40
N PHE A 148 12.51 1.29 5.42
CA PHE A 148 13.23 2.55 5.48
C PHE A 148 12.28 3.73 5.51
N VAL A 149 12.60 4.74 6.32
CA VAL A 149 11.83 5.97 6.45
C VAL A 149 12.55 7.10 5.73
N LEU A 150 11.88 7.70 4.74
CA LEU A 150 12.40 8.79 3.94
C LEU A 150 11.59 10.06 4.24
N PRO A 151 12.14 11.02 5.02
CA PRO A 151 11.45 12.26 5.35
C PRO A 151 11.13 13.09 4.12
N ILE A 152 9.88 13.57 4.02
CA ILE A 152 9.44 14.42 2.91
C ILE A 152 9.39 15.88 3.38
N ALA A 153 10.23 16.74 2.77
CA ALA A 153 10.24 18.16 3.04
C ALA A 153 9.34 18.91 2.04
N LEU A 154 8.09 19.17 2.43
CA LEU A 154 7.14 19.95 1.65
C LEU A 154 6.69 21.17 2.44
N PRO A 155 6.71 22.39 1.86
CA PRO A 155 6.21 23.60 2.52
C PRO A 155 4.68 23.69 2.53
N ARG A 156 4.01 22.98 1.61
CA ARG A 156 2.55 22.92 1.47
C ARG A 156 2.14 21.60 0.82
N ALA A 157 0.88 21.23 0.96
CA ALA A 157 0.32 20.08 0.28
C ALA A 157 0.43 20.19 -1.25
N ARG A 158 0.71 19.07 -1.92
CA ARG A 158 0.83 18.95 -3.38
C ARG A 158 0.05 17.74 -3.87
N PHE A 159 -0.38 17.76 -5.13
CA PHE A 159 -0.96 16.59 -5.79
C PHE A 159 0.12 15.84 -6.57
N VAL A 160 0.24 14.53 -6.31
CA VAL A 160 1.21 13.65 -6.97
C VAL A 160 0.53 12.98 -8.16
N ARG A 161 1.08 13.19 -9.37
CA ARG A 161 0.63 12.56 -10.62
C ARG A 161 1.50 11.37 -11.05
N ALA A 162 2.70 11.23 -10.50
CA ALA A 162 3.57 10.08 -10.72
C ALA A 162 4.60 9.96 -9.61
N LEU A 163 5.06 8.73 -9.41
CA LEU A 163 6.17 8.39 -8.53
C LEU A 163 7.13 7.47 -9.28
N GLU A 164 8.42 7.74 -9.20
CA GLU A 164 9.45 6.89 -9.77
C GLU A 164 10.44 6.44 -8.70
N PHE A 165 10.53 5.13 -8.50
CA PHE A 165 11.43 4.52 -7.53
C PHE A 165 12.77 4.16 -8.17
N ARG A 166 13.86 4.40 -7.44
CA ARG A 166 15.22 4.01 -7.81
C ARG A 166 15.88 3.27 -6.66
N PRO A 167 16.24 2.00 -6.86
CA PRO A 167 16.80 1.15 -5.81
C PRO A 167 18.25 1.50 -5.43
N GLY A 168 18.93 2.38 -6.15
CA GLY A 168 20.38 2.58 -6.03
C GLY A 168 21.15 1.39 -6.60
N THR A 169 21.31 0.32 -5.83
CA THR A 169 21.93 -0.92 -6.31
C THR A 169 20.86 -1.95 -6.68
N ALA A 170 20.39 -1.88 -7.93
CA ALA A 170 19.24 -2.64 -8.42
C ALA A 170 19.35 -4.17 -8.26
N ARG A 171 20.58 -4.73 -8.30
CA ARG A 171 20.80 -6.19 -8.29
C ARG A 171 20.47 -6.86 -6.96
N VAL A 172 20.42 -6.11 -5.85
CA VAL A 172 20.10 -6.66 -4.52
C VAL A 172 18.64 -6.41 -4.15
N VAL A 173 17.94 -5.51 -4.81
CA VAL A 173 16.53 -5.19 -4.51
C VAL A 173 15.61 -6.06 -5.35
N HIS A 174 14.89 -6.93 -4.69
CA HIS A 174 13.97 -7.88 -5.30
C HIS A 174 12.60 -7.24 -5.59
N HIS A 175 12.06 -6.51 -4.62
CA HIS A 175 10.90 -5.63 -4.79
C HIS A 175 10.86 -4.58 -3.68
N ALA A 176 10.07 -3.55 -3.90
CA ALA A 176 9.76 -2.51 -2.94
C ALA A 176 8.24 -2.33 -2.82
N ASN A 177 7.76 -2.22 -1.58
CA ASN A 177 6.43 -1.70 -1.25
C ASN A 177 6.59 -0.28 -0.72
N ILE A 178 5.72 0.63 -1.13
CA ILE A 178 5.87 2.06 -0.82
C ILE A 178 4.57 2.58 -0.21
N GLY A 179 4.66 3.07 1.03
CA GLY A 179 3.54 3.69 1.74
C GLY A 179 3.85 5.13 2.15
N VAL A 180 2.84 5.84 2.62
CA VAL A 180 2.96 7.18 3.20
C VAL A 180 2.48 7.13 4.63
N ASP A 181 3.34 7.52 5.56
CA ASP A 181 3.06 7.67 6.99
C ASP A 181 2.87 9.16 7.32
N ARG A 182 1.65 9.51 7.72
CA ARG A 182 1.29 10.88 8.16
C ARG A 182 1.44 11.09 9.66
N THR A 183 1.62 10.01 10.42
CA THR A 183 1.70 10.03 11.89
C THR A 183 3.12 10.06 12.41
N ARG A 184 4.09 9.71 11.55
CA ARG A 184 5.51 9.52 11.90
C ARG A 184 5.77 8.34 12.85
N SER A 185 4.83 7.41 12.97
CA SER A 185 5.00 6.21 13.80
C SER A 185 6.16 5.33 13.30
N SER A 186 6.39 5.29 11.99
CA SER A 186 7.54 4.60 11.39
C SER A 186 8.88 5.14 11.87
N ARG A 187 9.00 6.46 12.08
CA ARG A 187 10.23 7.06 12.64
C ARG A 187 10.57 6.59 14.04
N GLN A 188 9.56 6.27 14.84
CA GLN A 188 9.78 5.78 16.20
C GLN A 188 10.41 4.39 16.21
N LEU A 189 10.12 3.56 15.20
CA LEU A 189 10.75 2.26 15.02
C LEU A 189 12.16 2.40 14.47
N ASP A 190 12.34 3.26 13.46
CA ASP A 190 13.64 3.57 12.85
C ASP A 190 14.64 4.08 13.89
N LEU A 191 14.22 4.98 14.79
CA LEU A 191 15.06 5.50 15.88
C LEU A 191 15.46 4.46 16.93
N LYS A 192 14.73 3.35 17.05
CA LYS A 192 15.02 2.27 18.00
C LYS A 192 15.93 1.19 17.42
N ASP A 193 16.02 1.09 16.10
CA ASP A 193 16.89 0.13 15.42
C ASP A 193 18.31 0.71 15.31
N PRO A 194 19.37 -0.05 15.62
CA PRO A 194 20.75 0.44 15.54
C PRO A 194 21.26 0.61 14.12
N GLU A 195 20.59 0.04 13.11
CA GLU A 195 20.93 0.16 11.70
C GLU A 195 19.91 1.02 10.95
N PRO A 196 20.27 1.61 9.80
CA PRO A 196 19.33 2.40 8.99
C PRO A 196 18.05 1.63 8.66
N GLY A 197 16.90 2.22 8.91
CA GLY A 197 15.59 1.57 8.80
C GLY A 197 15.31 0.64 9.99
N TYR A 198 14.25 -0.18 9.90
CA TYR A 198 13.91 -1.15 10.94
C TYR A 198 13.51 -2.50 10.32
N VAL A 199 13.71 -3.57 11.08
CA VAL A 199 13.33 -4.94 10.66
C VAL A 199 11.81 -5.10 10.73
N GLY A 200 11.22 -5.71 9.71
CA GLY A 200 9.80 -6.05 9.66
C GLY A 200 9.01 -5.29 8.60
N GLY A 201 7.69 -5.45 8.67
CA GLY A 201 6.73 -4.83 7.77
C GLY A 201 6.50 -3.34 8.02
N MET A 202 5.80 -2.69 7.11
CA MET A 202 5.32 -1.32 7.32
C MET A 202 4.32 -1.30 8.48
N VAL A 203 4.39 -0.26 9.30
CA VAL A 203 3.39 -0.03 10.35
C VAL A 203 1.99 0.20 9.75
N PRO A 204 0.91 -0.05 10.51
CA PRO A 204 -0.46 0.15 10.02
C PRO A 204 -0.76 1.58 9.53
N ASP A 205 -0.03 2.58 10.05
CA ASP A 205 -0.17 3.99 9.65
C ASP A 205 0.54 4.33 8.33
N ALA A 206 1.49 3.52 7.89
CA ALA A 206 2.14 3.64 6.58
C ALA A 206 1.27 2.94 5.53
N ARG A 207 0.43 3.72 4.85
CA ARG A 207 -0.60 3.21 3.93
C ARG A 207 -0.33 3.62 2.49
N TYR A 208 -0.88 2.86 1.57
CA TYR A 208 -1.01 3.30 0.19
C TYR A 208 -1.89 4.55 0.12
N PRO A 209 -1.41 5.67 -0.45
CA PRO A 209 -2.19 6.90 -0.49
C PRO A 209 -3.39 6.76 -1.44
N GLU A 210 -4.59 7.02 -0.94
CA GLU A 210 -5.82 7.11 -1.73
C GLU A 210 -6.00 5.97 -2.75
N GLY A 211 -5.82 4.71 -2.30
CA GLY A 211 -5.99 3.52 -3.13
C GLY A 211 -4.94 3.34 -4.23
N GLN A 212 -3.86 4.11 -4.23
CA GLN A 212 -2.75 3.92 -5.17
C GLN A 212 -1.95 2.67 -4.81
N LEU A 213 -1.78 1.76 -5.75
CA LEU A 213 -0.90 0.61 -5.60
C LEU A 213 0.53 1.06 -5.92
N LEU A 214 1.29 1.38 -4.88
CA LEU A 214 2.67 1.84 -4.98
C LEU A 214 3.63 0.68 -4.66
N GLY A 215 4.23 0.15 -5.69
CA GLY A 215 5.24 -0.89 -5.57
C GLY A 215 6.24 -0.77 -6.72
N TRP A 216 7.36 -1.47 -6.59
CA TRP A 216 8.35 -1.56 -7.64
C TRP A 216 8.93 -2.97 -7.69
N THR A 217 9.09 -3.47 -8.91
CA THR A 217 9.82 -4.71 -9.21
C THR A 217 10.83 -4.43 -10.33
N PRO A 218 11.88 -5.25 -10.44
CA PRO A 218 12.88 -5.12 -11.48
C PRO A 218 12.29 -5.09 -12.89
N GLY A 219 12.64 -4.06 -13.66
CA GLY A 219 12.13 -3.87 -15.02
C GLY A 219 10.75 -3.22 -15.12
N GLN A 220 10.12 -2.86 -14.01
CA GLN A 220 8.89 -2.08 -14.02
C GLN A 220 9.17 -0.65 -14.50
N ALA A 221 8.40 -0.18 -15.46
CA ALA A 221 8.44 1.21 -15.91
C ALA A 221 7.72 2.11 -14.91
N ALA A 222 8.20 3.35 -14.78
CA ALA A 222 7.45 4.37 -14.07
C ALA A 222 6.26 4.84 -14.91
N HIS A 223 5.09 4.93 -14.29
CA HIS A 223 3.86 5.36 -14.95
C HIS A 223 3.21 6.53 -14.20
N PRO A 224 2.71 7.54 -14.92
CA PRO A 224 1.77 8.48 -14.31
C PRO A 224 0.52 7.74 -13.81
N VAL A 225 -0.09 8.25 -12.75
CA VAL A 225 -1.42 7.77 -12.35
C VAL A 225 -2.45 8.08 -13.45
N PRO A 226 -3.55 7.33 -13.55
CA PRO A 226 -4.60 7.62 -14.52
C PRO A 226 -5.10 9.06 -14.43
N PRO A 227 -5.50 9.70 -15.54
CA PRO A 227 -5.97 11.08 -15.53
C PRO A 227 -7.08 11.32 -14.48
N GLY A 228 -6.96 12.42 -13.74
CA GLY A 228 -7.90 12.79 -12.68
C GLY A 228 -7.78 12.01 -11.37
N THR A 229 -6.77 11.14 -11.22
CA THR A 229 -6.55 10.34 -10.00
C THR A 229 -5.27 10.69 -9.26
N ALA A 230 -4.74 11.90 -9.44
CA ALA A 230 -3.64 12.41 -8.62
C ALA A 230 -4.01 12.32 -7.11
N TRP A 231 -3.03 12.03 -6.28
CA TRP A 231 -3.28 11.88 -4.84
C TRP A 231 -2.58 12.98 -4.04
N ARG A 232 -3.11 13.28 -2.87
CA ARG A 232 -2.64 14.40 -2.06
C ARG A 232 -1.53 13.99 -1.10
N LEU A 233 -0.40 14.68 -1.17
CA LEU A 233 0.74 14.55 -0.27
C LEU A 233 0.79 15.75 0.68
N GLU A 234 0.71 15.47 1.98
CA GLU A 234 0.67 16.48 3.04
C GLU A 234 2.07 16.86 3.54
N PRO A 235 2.27 18.09 4.00
CA PRO A 235 3.48 18.48 4.72
C PRO A 235 3.71 17.61 5.96
N GLY A 236 4.96 17.26 6.22
CA GLY A 236 5.34 16.47 7.40
C GLY A 236 5.06 14.98 7.30
N SER A 237 4.59 14.48 6.14
CA SER A 237 4.51 13.04 5.86
C SER A 237 5.90 12.45 5.66
N ASP A 238 6.01 11.14 5.91
CA ASP A 238 7.17 10.34 5.55
C ASP A 238 6.80 9.37 4.43
N LEU A 239 7.74 9.15 3.51
CA LEU A 239 7.67 8.00 2.62
C LEU A 239 8.28 6.80 3.34
N VAL A 240 7.56 5.71 3.38
CA VAL A 240 7.99 4.46 4.00
C VAL A 240 8.18 3.43 2.92
N VAL A 241 9.38 2.88 2.82
CA VAL A 241 9.78 1.96 1.76
C VAL A 241 10.24 0.65 2.38
N GLN A 242 9.42 -0.38 2.26
CA GLN A 242 9.81 -1.74 2.61
C GLN A 242 10.54 -2.37 1.43
N LEU A 243 11.75 -2.84 1.66
CA LEU A 243 12.56 -3.53 0.67
C LEU A 243 12.69 -5.01 1.01
N HIS A 244 12.47 -5.84 0.00
CA HIS A 244 12.96 -7.21 -0.04
C HIS A 244 14.29 -7.24 -0.79
N MET A 245 15.35 -7.66 -0.12
CA MET A 245 16.71 -7.66 -0.65
C MET A 245 17.33 -9.06 -0.57
N GLN A 246 18.12 -9.40 -1.59
CA GLN A 246 18.81 -10.70 -1.66
C GLN A 246 20.32 -10.52 -1.70
N PRO A 247 21.11 -11.27 -0.87
CA PRO A 247 22.56 -11.31 -0.95
C PRO A 247 23.05 -11.78 -2.31
N THR A 248 24.12 -11.15 -2.82
CA THR A 248 24.68 -11.46 -4.16
C THR A 248 26.02 -12.18 -4.12
N GLY A 249 26.48 -12.65 -2.96
CA GLY A 249 27.79 -13.28 -2.76
C GLY A 249 28.90 -12.30 -2.39
N LYS A 250 28.60 -11.00 -2.34
CA LYS A 250 29.50 -9.93 -1.84
C LYS A 250 28.69 -8.84 -1.16
N PRO A 251 29.31 -8.05 -0.26
CA PRO A 251 28.59 -6.91 0.33
C PRO A 251 28.20 -5.91 -0.75
N GLU A 252 26.94 -5.44 -0.71
CA GLU A 252 26.41 -4.45 -1.65
C GLU A 252 25.74 -3.32 -0.88
N THR A 253 26.20 -2.10 -1.10
CA THR A 253 25.62 -0.92 -0.48
C THR A 253 24.57 -0.30 -1.40
N LEU A 254 23.43 0.04 -0.85
CA LEU A 254 22.33 0.70 -1.56
C LEU A 254 21.86 1.95 -0.81
N GLN A 255 21.38 2.92 -1.58
CA GLN A 255 20.70 4.10 -1.09
C GLN A 255 19.58 4.43 -2.06
N VAL A 256 18.33 4.15 -1.67
CA VAL A 256 17.19 4.36 -2.55
C VAL A 256 16.84 5.83 -2.67
N SER A 257 16.27 6.19 -3.79
CA SER A 257 15.69 7.51 -4.02
C SER A 257 14.35 7.38 -4.74
N VAL A 258 13.46 8.33 -4.48
CA VAL A 258 12.12 8.38 -5.05
C VAL A 258 11.88 9.76 -5.62
N GLY A 259 11.56 9.83 -6.90
CA GLY A 259 11.17 11.04 -7.61
C GLY A 259 9.66 11.23 -7.58
N PHE A 260 9.22 12.40 -7.16
CA PHE A 260 7.81 12.80 -7.20
C PHE A 260 7.59 13.77 -8.36
N TYR A 261 6.49 13.57 -9.08
CA TYR A 261 6.02 14.46 -10.14
C TYR A 261 4.67 15.02 -9.72
N PHE A 262 4.61 16.34 -9.61
CA PHE A 262 3.42 17.02 -9.12
C PHE A 262 2.52 17.53 -10.24
N THR A 263 1.29 17.87 -9.86
CA THR A 263 0.34 18.62 -10.67
C THR A 263 -0.37 19.64 -9.78
N ASP A 264 -0.85 20.71 -10.37
CA ASP A 264 -1.72 21.68 -9.69
C ASP A 264 -3.21 21.33 -9.87
N GLU A 265 -3.51 20.34 -10.71
CA GLU A 265 -4.87 19.84 -10.90
C GLU A 265 -5.28 18.97 -9.71
N ALA A 266 -6.34 19.38 -9.04
CA ALA A 266 -6.96 18.54 -7.98
C ALA A 266 -7.57 17.27 -8.59
N PRO A 267 -7.53 16.14 -7.88
CA PRO A 267 -8.15 14.91 -8.37
C PRO A 267 -9.65 15.09 -8.54
N SER A 268 -10.17 14.64 -9.68
CA SER A 268 -11.61 14.59 -9.94
C SER A 268 -12.22 13.24 -9.55
N ARG A 269 -11.38 12.22 -9.37
CA ARG A 269 -11.74 10.85 -9.00
C ARG A 269 -10.71 10.31 -8.01
N THR A 270 -11.16 9.71 -6.91
CA THR A 270 -10.28 9.11 -5.90
C THR A 270 -10.33 7.58 -6.03
N PRO A 271 -9.22 6.93 -6.41
CA PRO A 271 -9.14 5.47 -6.39
C PRO A 271 -9.26 4.92 -4.99
N LEU A 272 -9.73 3.70 -4.90
CA LEU A 272 -9.84 2.92 -3.68
C LEU A 272 -9.10 1.59 -3.86
N GLY A 273 -8.53 1.07 -2.80
CA GLY A 273 -7.97 -0.28 -2.75
C GLY A 273 -9.03 -1.27 -2.25
N LEU A 274 -9.44 -2.19 -3.10
CA LEU A 274 -10.23 -3.36 -2.71
C LEU A 274 -9.28 -4.54 -2.56
N ARG A 275 -9.24 -5.15 -1.38
CA ARG A 275 -8.53 -6.40 -1.13
C ARG A 275 -9.52 -7.56 -1.18
N LEU A 276 -9.18 -8.60 -1.93
CA LEU A 276 -9.74 -9.94 -1.80
C LEU A 276 -8.65 -10.87 -1.28
N GLY A 277 -8.98 -11.77 -0.36
CA GLY A 277 -7.97 -12.66 0.22
C GLY A 277 -8.43 -13.35 1.49
N SER A 278 -7.49 -14.02 2.17
CA SER A 278 -7.76 -14.69 3.43
C SER A 278 -6.54 -14.63 4.35
N GLU A 279 -6.75 -14.21 5.58
CA GLU A 279 -5.76 -14.28 6.67
C GLU A 279 -5.90 -15.57 7.50
N THR A 280 -6.69 -16.53 7.01
CA THR A 280 -6.92 -17.79 7.71
C THR A 280 -6.35 -18.99 6.95
N ILE A 281 -5.31 -18.78 6.14
CA ILE A 281 -4.61 -19.82 5.39
C ILE A 281 -3.99 -20.81 6.37
N ASP A 282 -4.19 -22.11 6.11
CA ASP A 282 -3.66 -23.21 6.90
C ASP A 282 -3.49 -24.44 5.99
N ILE A 283 -2.31 -24.56 5.40
CA ILE A 283 -2.00 -25.55 4.36
C ILE A 283 -1.31 -26.76 5.00
N PRO A 284 -1.97 -27.91 5.09
CA PRO A 284 -1.35 -29.10 5.65
C PRO A 284 -0.19 -29.62 4.79
N PRO A 285 0.76 -30.35 5.38
CA PRO A 285 1.83 -31.01 4.64
C PRO A 285 1.27 -31.95 3.58
N GLY A 286 1.82 -31.92 2.37
CA GLY A 286 1.43 -32.81 1.26
C GLY A 286 0.19 -32.36 0.48
N ALA A 287 -0.50 -31.28 0.88
CA ALA A 287 -1.62 -30.74 0.13
C ALA A 287 -1.17 -30.23 -1.25
N ARG A 288 -1.87 -30.64 -2.32
CA ARG A 288 -1.52 -30.28 -3.71
C ARG A 288 -2.44 -29.25 -4.33
N ASP A 289 -3.67 -29.16 -3.86
CA ASP A 289 -4.73 -28.32 -4.45
C ASP A 289 -5.48 -27.55 -3.36
N TYR A 290 -4.74 -27.00 -2.38
CA TYR A 290 -5.35 -26.13 -1.38
C TYR A 290 -5.83 -24.84 -2.04
N VAL A 291 -7.06 -24.41 -1.75
CA VAL A 291 -7.70 -23.27 -2.41
C VAL A 291 -7.97 -22.15 -1.42
N VAL A 292 -7.57 -20.96 -1.78
CA VAL A 292 -8.02 -19.70 -1.17
C VAL A 292 -8.93 -19.01 -2.17
N ALA A 293 -10.12 -18.63 -1.76
CA ALA A 293 -11.09 -17.93 -2.59
C ALA A 293 -11.81 -16.85 -1.79
N ASP A 294 -12.07 -15.72 -2.44
CA ASP A 294 -12.85 -14.62 -1.89
C ASP A 294 -13.64 -13.92 -2.98
N ARG A 295 -14.68 -13.16 -2.60
CA ARG A 295 -15.63 -12.53 -3.51
C ARG A 295 -16.13 -11.21 -2.96
N TYR A 296 -16.33 -10.26 -3.88
CA TYR A 296 -16.95 -8.96 -3.59
C TYR A 296 -17.98 -8.60 -4.64
N VAL A 297 -19.12 -8.04 -4.23
CA VAL A 297 -20.18 -7.60 -5.15
C VAL A 297 -20.22 -6.08 -5.15
N LEU A 298 -20.06 -5.48 -6.32
CA LEU A 298 -20.04 -4.03 -6.48
C LEU A 298 -21.37 -3.38 -6.12
N PRO A 299 -21.40 -2.44 -5.16
CA PRO A 299 -22.61 -1.71 -4.77
C PRO A 299 -23.00 -0.62 -5.77
N VAL A 300 -22.07 -0.20 -6.64
CA VAL A 300 -22.19 0.88 -7.64
C VAL A 300 -21.42 0.53 -8.90
N ASP A 301 -21.62 1.31 -9.96
CA ASP A 301 -20.80 1.21 -11.17
C ASP A 301 -19.36 1.68 -10.88
N ALA A 302 -18.38 0.90 -11.31
CA ALA A 302 -16.97 1.19 -11.06
C ALA A 302 -16.07 0.82 -12.24
N ASP A 303 -14.88 1.42 -12.28
CA ASP A 303 -13.81 1.10 -13.21
C ASP A 303 -12.63 0.47 -12.43
N VAL A 304 -12.13 -0.69 -12.85
CA VAL A 304 -10.89 -1.27 -12.34
C VAL A 304 -9.72 -0.74 -13.15
N LEU A 305 -8.72 -0.18 -12.46
CA LEU A 305 -7.56 0.49 -13.06
C LEU A 305 -6.32 -0.42 -13.08
N ALA A 306 -6.13 -1.21 -12.01
CA ALA A 306 -5.00 -2.11 -11.86
C ALA A 306 -5.34 -3.27 -10.90
N VAL A 307 -4.55 -4.34 -11.00
CA VAL A 307 -4.58 -5.47 -10.07
C VAL A 307 -3.17 -5.84 -9.64
N GLN A 308 -3.02 -6.28 -8.39
CA GLN A 308 -1.76 -6.75 -7.83
C GLN A 308 -2.02 -8.05 -7.07
N PRO A 309 -1.79 -9.20 -7.68
CA PRO A 309 -1.81 -10.49 -6.99
C PRO A 309 -0.59 -10.64 -6.10
N HIS A 310 -0.79 -11.26 -4.92
CA HIS A 310 0.27 -11.55 -3.98
C HIS A 310 0.06 -12.91 -3.32
N ALA A 311 1.11 -13.70 -3.26
CA ALA A 311 1.24 -14.94 -2.48
C ALA A 311 2.73 -15.27 -2.34
N HIS A 312 3.07 -16.24 -1.49
CA HIS A 312 4.46 -16.68 -1.33
C HIS A 312 4.81 -17.88 -2.23
N ASN A 313 5.57 -18.85 -1.70
CA ASN A 313 6.23 -19.88 -2.49
C ASN A 313 5.33 -21.09 -2.85
N LEU A 314 4.27 -21.34 -2.08
CA LEU A 314 3.41 -22.49 -2.32
C LEU A 314 2.33 -22.23 -3.38
N ALA A 315 2.03 -20.97 -3.69
CA ALA A 315 1.06 -20.62 -4.70
C ALA A 315 1.50 -21.13 -6.09
N ARG A 316 0.53 -21.67 -6.85
CA ARG A 316 0.73 -22.23 -8.20
C ARG A 316 -0.07 -21.46 -9.22
N ARG A 317 -1.36 -21.35 -9.02
CA ARG A 317 -2.28 -20.70 -9.94
C ARG A 317 -3.06 -19.61 -9.25
N MET A 318 -3.17 -18.49 -9.92
CA MET A 318 -3.92 -17.33 -9.46
C MET A 318 -4.91 -16.88 -10.51
N GLU A 319 -6.16 -16.79 -10.14
CA GLU A 319 -7.23 -16.39 -11.03
C GLU A 319 -8.10 -15.31 -10.39
N ALA A 320 -8.46 -14.32 -11.16
CA ALA A 320 -9.51 -13.36 -10.80
C ALA A 320 -10.38 -13.01 -11.99
N GLY A 321 -11.68 -12.97 -11.76
CA GLY A 321 -12.68 -12.67 -12.76
C GLY A 321 -13.82 -11.83 -12.21
N ALA A 322 -14.53 -11.16 -13.10
CA ALA A 322 -15.71 -10.37 -12.81
C ALA A 322 -16.91 -10.97 -13.53
N THR A 323 -17.90 -11.48 -12.79
CA THR A 323 -19.17 -11.96 -13.33
C THR A 323 -20.17 -10.81 -13.31
N LEU A 324 -20.60 -10.36 -14.48
CA LEU A 324 -21.53 -9.25 -14.66
C LEU A 324 -22.97 -9.70 -14.29
N PRO A 325 -23.90 -8.76 -14.06
CA PRO A 325 -25.29 -9.08 -13.74
C PRO A 325 -26.03 -9.91 -14.82
N ASP A 326 -25.59 -9.82 -16.07
CA ASP A 326 -26.11 -10.63 -17.20
C ASP A 326 -25.52 -12.05 -17.26
N GLY A 327 -24.66 -12.43 -16.30
CA GLY A 327 -23.98 -13.72 -16.25
C GLY A 327 -22.67 -13.79 -17.08
N THR A 328 -22.33 -12.76 -17.85
CA THR A 328 -21.08 -12.70 -18.62
C THR A 328 -19.89 -12.62 -17.67
N THR A 329 -18.85 -13.40 -17.88
CA THR A 329 -17.61 -13.36 -17.11
C THR A 329 -16.50 -12.65 -17.91
N ARG A 330 -15.81 -11.68 -17.27
CA ARG A 330 -14.61 -11.02 -17.74
C ARG A 330 -13.43 -11.41 -16.87
N TRP A 331 -12.34 -11.83 -17.49
CA TRP A 331 -11.09 -12.04 -16.78
C TRP A 331 -10.49 -10.71 -16.35
N LEU A 332 -10.11 -10.63 -15.09
CA LEU A 332 -9.27 -9.55 -14.57
C LEU A 332 -7.80 -9.94 -14.67
N ILE A 333 -7.43 -11.14 -14.23
CA ILE A 333 -6.08 -11.70 -14.39
C ILE A 333 -6.15 -13.22 -14.24
N ALA A 334 -5.25 -13.94 -14.92
CA ALA A 334 -4.93 -15.32 -14.62
C ALA A 334 -3.43 -15.56 -14.77
N ILE A 335 -2.85 -16.32 -13.84
CA ILE A 335 -1.43 -16.70 -13.80
C ILE A 335 -1.41 -18.20 -13.49
N ASP A 336 -0.97 -19.03 -14.44
CA ASP A 336 -0.94 -20.49 -14.29
C ASP A 336 0.33 -21.01 -13.63
N ASP A 337 1.41 -20.22 -13.62
CA ASP A 337 2.68 -20.53 -12.96
C ASP A 337 3.16 -19.33 -12.15
N TRP A 338 2.59 -19.17 -10.94
CA TRP A 338 3.01 -18.12 -10.02
C TRP A 338 4.48 -18.27 -9.64
N ASP A 339 5.18 -17.17 -9.54
CA ASP A 339 6.56 -17.10 -9.06
C ASP A 339 6.69 -15.90 -8.13
N PHE A 340 6.90 -16.17 -6.85
CA PHE A 340 7.05 -15.16 -5.79
C PHE A 340 8.07 -14.07 -6.12
N ARG A 341 9.05 -14.37 -6.96
CA ARG A 341 10.07 -13.41 -7.41
C ARG A 341 9.55 -12.37 -8.39
N TRP A 342 8.37 -12.56 -8.98
CA TRP A 342 7.80 -11.69 -10.02
C TRP A 342 6.42 -11.19 -9.61
N GLN A 343 6.40 -10.36 -8.57
CA GLN A 343 5.19 -9.71 -8.04
C GLN A 343 5.07 -8.33 -8.65
N ASP A 344 4.11 -8.12 -9.53
CA ASP A 344 3.95 -6.87 -10.28
C ASP A 344 2.57 -6.26 -10.06
N VAL A 345 2.47 -4.94 -10.27
CA VAL A 345 1.20 -4.23 -10.40
C VAL A 345 0.83 -4.20 -11.86
N TYR A 346 -0.21 -4.93 -12.23
CA TYR A 346 -0.71 -5.01 -13.60
C TYR A 346 -1.75 -3.92 -13.85
N ARG A 347 -1.36 -2.89 -14.60
CA ARG A 347 -2.23 -1.76 -14.98
C ARG A 347 -2.90 -2.07 -16.30
N TYR A 348 -4.22 -1.82 -16.38
CA TYR A 348 -4.95 -2.03 -17.64
C TYR A 348 -4.67 -0.89 -18.63
N LYS A 349 -4.51 -1.22 -19.91
CA LYS A 349 -4.41 -0.21 -21.00
C LYS A 349 -5.63 0.70 -21.05
N SER A 350 -6.78 0.16 -20.71
CA SER A 350 -8.03 0.90 -20.55
C SER A 350 -8.74 0.41 -19.30
N PRO A 351 -9.34 1.30 -18.51
CA PRO A 351 -10.09 0.90 -17.32
C PRO A 351 -11.14 -0.17 -17.63
N VAL A 352 -11.23 -1.20 -16.80
CA VAL A 352 -12.24 -2.26 -16.96
C VAL A 352 -13.55 -1.81 -16.33
N ALA A 353 -14.51 -1.45 -17.17
CA ALA A 353 -15.81 -0.99 -16.73
C ALA A 353 -16.68 -2.14 -16.21
N LEU A 354 -17.10 -2.04 -14.95
CA LEU A 354 -17.93 -3.02 -14.26
C LEU A 354 -19.21 -2.37 -13.73
N PRO A 355 -20.41 -2.83 -14.15
CA PRO A 355 -21.66 -2.29 -13.63
C PRO A 355 -21.94 -2.73 -12.19
N LYS A 356 -22.78 -1.99 -11.50
CA LYS A 356 -23.35 -2.36 -10.19
C LYS A 356 -23.88 -3.79 -10.22
N GLY A 357 -23.66 -4.54 -9.13
CA GLY A 357 -24.06 -5.94 -9.00
C GLY A 357 -23.06 -6.93 -9.62
N THR A 358 -21.98 -6.46 -10.27
CA THR A 358 -20.89 -7.33 -10.73
C THR A 358 -20.22 -7.99 -9.53
N ALA A 359 -20.01 -9.31 -9.62
CA ALA A 359 -19.28 -10.08 -8.64
C ALA A 359 -17.82 -10.25 -9.07
N ILE A 360 -16.90 -9.62 -8.37
CA ILE A 360 -15.47 -9.83 -8.52
C ILE A 360 -15.08 -11.00 -7.61
N ALA A 361 -14.39 -12.00 -8.15
CA ALA A 361 -13.96 -13.17 -7.40
C ALA A 361 -12.50 -13.50 -7.70
N MET A 362 -11.77 -13.93 -6.67
CA MET A 362 -10.44 -14.52 -6.80
C MET A 362 -10.46 -16.00 -6.40
N ARG A 363 -9.53 -16.75 -6.98
CA ARG A 363 -9.28 -18.16 -6.63
C ARG A 363 -7.81 -18.47 -6.83
N TYR A 364 -7.10 -18.76 -5.73
CA TYR A 364 -5.69 -19.14 -5.74
C TYR A 364 -5.53 -20.59 -5.32
N THR A 365 -4.63 -21.30 -5.95
CA THR A 365 -4.33 -22.70 -5.68
C THR A 365 -2.89 -22.87 -5.24
N TYR A 366 -2.68 -23.65 -4.18
CA TYR A 366 -1.39 -23.86 -3.53
C TYR A 366 -0.99 -25.34 -3.55
N ASP A 367 0.32 -25.58 -3.59
CA ASP A 367 0.92 -26.92 -3.56
C ASP A 367 1.99 -26.98 -2.47
N ASN A 368 1.68 -27.63 -1.35
CA ASN A 368 2.58 -27.90 -0.22
C ASN A 368 3.08 -29.36 -0.24
N SER A 369 3.40 -29.89 -1.42
CA SER A 369 3.93 -31.25 -1.56
C SER A 369 5.44 -31.24 -1.86
N ASP A 370 6.08 -32.40 -1.71
CA ASP A 370 7.49 -32.63 -2.14
C ASP A 370 7.70 -32.40 -3.64
N GLY A 371 6.65 -32.50 -4.46
CA GLY A 371 6.71 -32.23 -5.89
C GLY A 371 6.83 -30.76 -6.25
N ASN A 372 6.57 -29.86 -5.33
CA ASN A 372 6.75 -28.43 -5.54
C ASN A 372 8.19 -28.02 -5.25
N ALA A 373 8.99 -27.87 -6.29
CA ALA A 373 10.39 -27.44 -6.18
C ALA A 373 10.60 -26.03 -5.55
N ARG A 374 9.51 -25.23 -5.40
CA ARG A 374 9.54 -23.92 -4.73
C ARG A 374 9.14 -23.99 -3.26
N ASN A 375 8.72 -25.15 -2.76
CA ASN A 375 8.38 -25.33 -1.36
C ASN A 375 9.64 -25.06 -0.50
N PRO A 376 9.60 -24.13 0.47
CA PRO A 376 10.76 -23.85 1.32
C PRO A 376 11.02 -24.96 2.34
N HIS A 377 10.10 -25.90 2.52
CA HIS A 377 10.17 -26.98 3.50
C HIS A 377 10.34 -28.36 2.84
N HIS A 378 11.45 -29.02 3.12
CA HIS A 378 11.72 -30.41 2.70
C HIS A 378 12.20 -31.25 3.89
N PRO A 379 11.38 -32.15 4.43
CA PRO A 379 10.01 -32.52 3.98
C PRO A 379 8.98 -31.38 4.20
N PRO A 380 7.84 -31.41 3.48
CA PRO A 380 6.77 -30.44 3.66
C PRO A 380 6.31 -30.31 5.11
N ALA A 381 6.15 -29.10 5.58
CA ALA A 381 5.62 -28.76 6.90
C ALA A 381 4.24 -28.09 6.78
N ARG A 382 3.47 -28.03 7.87
CA ARG A 382 2.25 -27.21 7.92
C ARG A 382 2.63 -25.74 7.75
N VAL A 383 1.99 -25.03 6.83
CA VAL A 383 2.21 -23.61 6.55
C VAL A 383 0.93 -22.85 6.85
N VAL A 384 1.02 -21.83 7.69
CA VAL A 384 -0.09 -20.95 8.06
C VAL A 384 0.06 -19.57 7.44
N TRP A 385 -0.99 -18.76 7.55
CA TRP A 385 -0.92 -17.35 7.16
C TRP A 385 0.15 -16.60 7.95
N GLY A 386 0.93 -15.78 7.26
CA GLY A 386 1.93 -14.93 7.89
C GLY A 386 2.79 -14.19 6.87
N GLN A 387 3.57 -13.22 7.38
CA GLN A 387 4.37 -12.30 6.55
C GLN A 387 5.77 -12.80 6.22
N ASN A 388 6.23 -13.89 6.86
CA ASN A 388 7.55 -14.46 6.55
C ASN A 388 7.49 -15.24 5.23
N THR A 389 8.62 -15.33 4.52
CA THR A 389 8.70 -16.10 3.27
C THR A 389 8.44 -17.60 3.43
N SER A 390 8.58 -18.12 4.66
CA SER A 390 8.22 -19.49 5.03
C SER A 390 6.74 -19.70 5.34
N ASP A 391 6.01 -18.63 5.61
CA ASP A 391 4.57 -18.61 5.80
C ASP A 391 3.89 -18.50 4.42
N GLU A 392 2.57 -18.34 4.37
CA GLU A 392 1.87 -18.13 3.11
C GLU A 392 0.86 -16.96 3.20
N MET A 393 0.68 -16.28 2.09
CA MET A 393 -0.32 -15.23 1.91
C MET A 393 -1.16 -15.52 0.66
N GLY A 394 -2.29 -14.82 0.52
CA GLY A 394 -3.15 -14.99 -0.64
C GLY A 394 -4.05 -13.78 -0.80
N ASP A 395 -3.50 -12.72 -1.39
CA ASP A 395 -4.18 -11.44 -1.57
C ASP A 395 -4.25 -11.04 -3.04
N LEU A 396 -5.37 -10.46 -3.42
CA LEU A 396 -5.54 -9.71 -4.65
C LEU A 396 -5.94 -8.29 -4.32
N TRP A 397 -5.03 -7.36 -4.52
CA TRP A 397 -5.32 -5.94 -4.43
C TRP A 397 -5.85 -5.43 -5.76
N ILE A 398 -6.94 -4.71 -5.75
CA ILE A 398 -7.63 -4.14 -6.91
C ILE A 398 -7.71 -2.64 -6.72
N GLN A 399 -7.11 -1.88 -7.63
CA GLN A 399 -7.31 -0.44 -7.71
C GLN A 399 -8.60 -0.16 -8.47
N ILE A 400 -9.59 0.41 -7.78
CA ILE A 400 -10.92 0.63 -8.31
C ILE A 400 -11.39 2.07 -8.07
N VAL A 401 -12.20 2.59 -8.95
CA VAL A 401 -12.76 3.94 -8.83
C VAL A 401 -14.23 3.95 -9.21
N ALA A 402 -15.06 4.61 -8.43
CA ALA A 402 -16.46 4.81 -8.76
C ALA A 402 -16.60 5.67 -10.03
N ARG A 403 -17.57 5.35 -10.90
CA ARG A 403 -17.81 6.08 -12.14
C ARG A 403 -18.47 7.43 -11.94
N SER A 404 -19.21 7.61 -10.86
CA SER A 404 -19.78 8.90 -10.46
C SER A 404 -19.17 9.38 -9.14
N ALA A 405 -19.03 10.70 -8.99
CA ALA A 405 -18.56 11.28 -7.73
C ALA A 405 -19.53 11.03 -6.57
N GLY A 406 -20.83 10.93 -6.84
CA GLY A 406 -21.87 10.61 -5.82
C GLY A 406 -21.73 9.20 -5.26
N ASP A 407 -21.21 8.25 -6.04
CA ASP A 407 -21.07 6.85 -5.66
C ASP A 407 -19.74 6.56 -4.94
N ALA A 408 -18.79 7.49 -4.98
CA ALA A 408 -17.45 7.28 -4.40
C ALA A 408 -17.53 6.98 -2.89
N ALA A 409 -18.37 7.70 -2.15
CA ALA A 409 -18.56 7.46 -0.72
C ALA A 409 -19.23 6.11 -0.44
N VAL A 410 -20.21 5.72 -1.27
CA VAL A 410 -20.91 4.43 -1.15
C VAL A 410 -19.92 3.29 -1.34
N LEU A 411 -19.08 3.36 -2.38
CA LEU A 411 -18.06 2.35 -2.67
C LEU A 411 -17.02 2.28 -1.55
N ALA A 412 -16.54 3.44 -1.07
CA ALA A 412 -15.55 3.49 0.01
C ALA A 412 -16.08 2.89 1.32
N ASP A 413 -17.32 3.22 1.68
CA ASP A 413 -17.97 2.69 2.88
C ASP A 413 -18.19 1.18 2.78
N ASP A 414 -18.55 0.68 1.61
CA ASP A 414 -18.79 -0.75 1.40
C ASP A 414 -17.49 -1.58 1.43
N ILE A 415 -16.43 -1.08 0.77
CA ILE A 415 -15.10 -1.71 0.83
C ILE A 415 -14.58 -1.74 2.27
N ARG A 416 -14.75 -0.65 3.03
CA ARG A 416 -14.34 -0.60 4.43
C ARG A 416 -15.10 -1.63 5.28
N ARG A 417 -16.43 -1.77 5.10
CA ARG A 417 -17.22 -2.79 5.80
C ARG A 417 -16.75 -4.21 5.46
N LYS A 418 -16.42 -4.49 4.18
CA LYS A 418 -15.85 -5.78 3.80
C LYS A 418 -14.52 -6.03 4.51
N SER A 419 -13.56 -5.11 4.39
CA SER A 419 -12.24 -5.27 5.04
C SER A 419 -12.38 -5.49 6.53
N HIS A 420 -13.21 -4.69 7.20
CA HIS A 420 -13.46 -4.83 8.64
C HIS A 420 -14.06 -6.20 9.01
N ALA A 421 -15.02 -6.68 8.22
CA ALA A 421 -15.62 -8.00 8.47
C ALA A 421 -14.62 -9.15 8.25
N ASP A 422 -13.77 -9.05 7.23
CA ASP A 422 -12.73 -10.03 6.94
C ASP A 422 -11.68 -10.06 8.06
N ASP A 423 -11.19 -8.89 8.48
CA ASP A 423 -10.23 -8.74 9.58
C ASP A 423 -10.79 -9.30 10.89
N LEU A 424 -12.05 -8.99 11.22
CA LEU A 424 -12.70 -9.51 12.43
C LEU A 424 -12.80 -11.04 12.39
N ALA A 425 -13.22 -11.61 11.26
CA ALA A 425 -13.32 -13.07 11.10
C ALA A 425 -11.94 -13.74 11.24
N ALA A 426 -10.91 -13.14 10.66
CA ALA A 426 -9.53 -13.61 10.72
C ALA A 426 -8.97 -13.57 12.15
N TYR A 427 -9.04 -12.42 12.80
CA TYR A 427 -8.49 -12.27 14.16
C TYR A 427 -9.24 -13.09 15.19
N VAL A 428 -10.56 -13.23 15.08
CA VAL A 428 -11.35 -14.14 15.94
C VAL A 428 -10.92 -15.59 15.75
N LYS A 429 -10.63 -16.05 14.51
CA LYS A 429 -10.09 -17.39 14.27
C LYS A 429 -8.71 -17.55 14.88
N LEU A 430 -7.79 -16.63 14.63
CA LEU A 430 -6.43 -16.62 15.17
C LEU A 430 -6.42 -16.61 16.72
N LEU A 431 -7.36 -15.88 17.32
CA LEU A 431 -7.52 -15.83 18.77
C LEU A 431 -7.99 -17.19 19.35
N ARG A 432 -8.88 -17.91 18.66
CA ARG A 432 -9.31 -19.26 19.07
C ARG A 432 -8.16 -20.27 19.01
N GLU A 433 -7.24 -20.11 18.04
CA GLU A 433 -6.09 -21.00 17.88
C GLU A 433 -4.99 -20.73 18.92
N ASP A 434 -4.86 -19.47 19.36
CA ASP A 434 -3.88 -19.05 20.37
C ASP A 434 -4.51 -18.01 21.33
N PRO A 435 -5.33 -18.48 22.29
CA PRO A 435 -6.01 -17.60 23.25
C PRO A 435 -5.07 -17.01 24.31
N GLY A 436 -3.80 -17.41 24.33
CA GLY A 436 -2.79 -16.87 25.23
C GLY A 436 -2.05 -15.65 24.69
N ASN A 437 -2.40 -15.14 23.53
CA ASN A 437 -1.71 -14.02 22.89
C ASN A 437 -2.42 -12.68 23.17
N PRO A 438 -1.85 -11.80 24.00
CA PRO A 438 -2.49 -10.53 24.36
C PRO A 438 -2.72 -9.62 23.16
N LEU A 439 -1.82 -9.62 22.15
CA LEU A 439 -1.96 -8.78 20.97
C LEU A 439 -3.15 -9.16 20.09
N ARG A 440 -3.54 -10.44 20.08
CA ARG A 440 -4.73 -10.90 19.35
C ARG A 440 -6.01 -10.46 20.04
N HIS A 441 -6.05 -10.49 21.37
CA HIS A 441 -7.14 -9.92 22.16
C HIS A 441 -7.27 -8.41 21.90
N ASP A 442 -6.16 -7.67 21.88
CA ASP A 442 -6.16 -6.24 21.55
C ASP A 442 -6.70 -5.98 20.15
N ALA A 443 -6.26 -6.76 19.15
CA ALA A 443 -6.73 -6.62 17.78
C ALA A 443 -8.25 -6.85 17.66
N VAL A 444 -8.77 -7.93 18.25
CA VAL A 444 -10.22 -8.20 18.28
C VAL A 444 -10.98 -7.11 19.04
N GLY A 445 -10.43 -6.67 20.18
CA GLY A 445 -10.99 -5.57 20.97
C GLY A 445 -11.09 -4.26 20.18
N ASN A 446 -10.07 -3.93 19.39
CA ASN A 446 -10.06 -2.74 18.52
C ASN A 446 -11.15 -2.84 17.43
N LEU A 447 -11.30 -4.01 16.80
CA LEU A 447 -12.33 -4.22 15.79
C LEU A 447 -13.74 -4.13 16.40
N TYR A 448 -13.96 -4.69 17.59
CA TYR A 448 -15.23 -4.50 18.30
C TYR A 448 -15.49 -3.04 18.69
N LEU A 449 -14.43 -2.30 19.02
CA LEU A 449 -14.52 -0.87 19.33
C LEU A 449 -14.98 -0.06 18.10
N GLU A 450 -14.44 -0.36 16.93
CA GLU A 450 -14.85 0.25 15.65
C GLU A 450 -16.32 -0.03 15.30
N ASP A 451 -16.81 -1.23 15.63
CA ASP A 451 -18.21 -1.64 15.50
C ASP A 451 -19.13 -1.05 16.59
N ALA A 452 -18.59 -0.23 17.50
CA ALA A 452 -19.28 0.27 18.70
C ALA A 452 -19.81 -0.87 19.61
N ARG A 453 -19.25 -2.07 19.50
CA ARG A 453 -19.51 -3.23 20.35
C ARG A 453 -18.68 -3.12 21.63
N TYR A 454 -18.95 -2.07 22.41
CA TYR A 454 -18.10 -1.68 23.54
C TYR A 454 -17.98 -2.76 24.63
N ASP A 455 -19.04 -3.53 24.90
CA ASP A 455 -18.98 -4.59 25.93
C ASP A 455 -18.07 -5.75 25.49
N ASP A 456 -18.11 -6.13 24.21
CA ASP A 456 -17.23 -7.13 23.63
C ASP A 456 -15.77 -6.63 23.63
N ALA A 457 -15.54 -5.37 23.24
CA ALA A 457 -14.22 -4.75 23.30
C ALA A 457 -13.65 -4.72 24.73
N ILE A 458 -14.47 -4.37 25.74
CA ILE A 458 -14.08 -4.38 27.15
C ILE A 458 -13.66 -5.79 27.59
N ALA A 459 -14.38 -6.83 27.17
CA ALA A 459 -14.05 -8.21 27.51
C ALA A 459 -12.68 -8.61 26.94
N GLU A 460 -12.42 -8.28 25.66
CA GLU A 460 -11.16 -8.62 25.01
C GLU A 460 -9.98 -7.83 25.60
N TYR A 461 -10.11 -6.52 25.85
CA TYR A 461 -9.05 -5.74 26.50
C TYR A 461 -8.73 -6.24 27.91
N ARG A 462 -9.74 -6.68 28.68
CA ARG A 462 -9.51 -7.27 29.99
C ARG A 462 -8.78 -8.61 29.90
N ALA A 463 -9.12 -9.44 28.91
CA ALA A 463 -8.40 -10.67 28.62
C ALA A 463 -6.94 -10.38 28.23
N SER A 464 -6.69 -9.42 27.34
CA SER A 464 -5.34 -8.96 27.00
C SER A 464 -4.56 -8.53 28.23
N LEU A 465 -5.13 -7.67 29.08
CA LEU A 465 -4.49 -7.18 30.31
C LEU A 465 -4.27 -8.26 31.37
N SER A 466 -5.06 -9.33 31.38
CA SER A 466 -4.81 -10.48 32.26
C SER A 466 -3.57 -11.28 31.84
N LEU A 467 -3.20 -11.22 30.57
CA LEU A 467 -2.02 -11.86 29.98
C LEU A 467 -0.79 -10.95 30.01
N ASN A 468 -0.99 -9.66 29.78
CA ASN A 468 0.04 -8.63 29.82
C ASN A 468 -0.52 -7.32 30.42
N ALA A 469 -0.29 -7.12 31.71
CA ALA A 469 -0.80 -5.96 32.44
C ALA A 469 -0.09 -4.63 32.11
N ASP A 470 1.08 -4.67 31.46
CA ASP A 470 1.94 -3.51 31.24
C ASP A 470 1.77 -2.88 29.85
N SER A 471 0.54 -2.87 29.32
CA SER A 471 0.22 -2.25 28.03
C SER A 471 -0.55 -0.94 28.21
N ALA A 472 0.14 0.20 28.07
CA ALA A 472 -0.50 1.52 28.10
C ALA A 472 -1.58 1.69 27.01
N PRO A 473 -1.37 1.26 25.74
CA PRO A 473 -2.40 1.32 24.72
C PRO A 473 -3.66 0.52 25.06
N THR A 474 -3.52 -0.70 25.62
CA THR A 474 -4.66 -1.53 26.00
C THR A 474 -5.45 -0.92 27.14
N HIS A 475 -4.78 -0.37 28.18
CA HIS A 475 -5.45 0.39 29.25
C HIS A 475 -6.18 1.63 28.71
N TYR A 476 -5.58 2.35 27.76
CA TYR A 476 -6.23 3.50 27.11
C TYR A 476 -7.49 3.07 26.35
N ASN A 477 -7.42 2.03 25.52
CA ASN A 477 -8.55 1.53 24.72
C ASN A 477 -9.67 0.98 25.63
N LEU A 478 -9.30 0.28 26.71
CA LEU A 478 -10.26 -0.14 27.74
C LEU A 478 -10.96 1.07 28.37
N GLY A 479 -10.20 2.10 28.75
CA GLY A 479 -10.75 3.35 29.31
C GLY A 479 -11.70 4.02 28.35
N PHE A 480 -11.36 4.07 27.06
CA PHE A 480 -12.23 4.63 26.02
C PHE A 480 -13.54 3.83 25.88
N ALA A 481 -13.46 2.50 25.75
CA ALA A 481 -14.64 1.64 25.64
C ALA A 481 -15.56 1.76 26.87
N LEU A 482 -14.96 1.80 28.08
CA LEU A 482 -15.70 2.02 29.33
C LEU A 482 -16.38 3.39 29.38
N SER A 483 -15.73 4.44 28.87
CA SER A 483 -16.30 5.78 28.80
C SER A 483 -17.53 5.82 27.90
N MET A 484 -17.46 5.15 26.74
CA MET A 484 -18.58 5.02 25.80
C MET A 484 -19.76 4.24 26.38
N ARG A 485 -19.52 3.36 27.35
CA ARG A 485 -20.57 2.66 28.14
C ARG A 485 -21.03 3.44 29.36
N GLY A 486 -20.52 4.65 29.60
CA GLY A 486 -20.86 5.47 30.75
C GLY A 486 -20.29 4.98 32.09
N ARG A 487 -19.35 4.00 32.07
CA ARG A 487 -18.68 3.43 33.25
C ARG A 487 -17.51 4.33 33.69
N ARG A 488 -17.87 5.55 34.11
CA ARG A 488 -16.94 6.68 34.27
C ARG A 488 -15.79 6.43 35.24
N ASP A 489 -16.05 5.82 36.41
CA ASP A 489 -15.01 5.59 37.39
C ASP A 489 -14.00 4.53 36.97
N GLU A 490 -14.48 3.50 36.25
CA GLU A 490 -13.62 2.47 35.69
C GLU A 490 -12.78 3.04 34.50
N ALA A 491 -13.41 3.87 33.67
CA ALA A 491 -12.71 4.55 32.56
C ALA A 491 -11.58 5.44 33.09
N ARG A 492 -11.86 6.23 34.15
CA ARG A 492 -10.84 7.05 34.80
C ARG A 492 -9.68 6.19 35.30
N GLY A 493 -9.96 5.10 36.03
CA GLY A 493 -8.92 4.19 36.53
C GLY A 493 -8.08 3.58 35.40
N ALA A 494 -8.69 3.25 34.27
CA ALA A 494 -7.98 2.72 33.12
C ALA A 494 -7.06 3.77 32.47
N PHE A 495 -7.51 5.03 32.29
CA PHE A 495 -6.66 6.11 31.81
C PHE A 495 -5.52 6.45 32.79
N GLU A 496 -5.77 6.42 34.09
CA GLU A 496 -4.73 6.59 35.10
C GLU A 496 -3.67 5.49 35.04
N GLN A 497 -4.07 4.22 34.77
CA GLN A 497 -3.12 3.12 34.53
C GLN A 497 -2.31 3.35 33.24
N ALA A 498 -2.95 3.74 32.13
CA ALA A 498 -2.25 4.07 30.90
C ALA A 498 -1.17 5.12 31.12
N LEU A 499 -1.46 6.17 31.89
CA LEU A 499 -0.53 7.25 32.21
C LEU A 499 0.55 6.88 33.23
N ARG A 500 0.32 5.87 34.08
CA ARG A 500 1.39 5.33 34.93
C ARG A 500 2.43 4.56 34.13
N LEU A 501 2.00 3.85 33.09
CA LEU A 501 2.85 3.08 32.19
C LEU A 501 3.54 3.98 31.16
N ASP A 502 2.81 4.95 30.61
CA ASP A 502 3.32 5.94 29.67
C ASP A 502 2.86 7.36 30.08
N PRO A 503 3.69 8.10 30.85
CA PRO A 503 3.40 9.48 31.27
C PRO A 503 3.35 10.49 30.12
N GLU A 504 3.68 10.10 28.90
CA GLU A 504 3.65 10.96 27.71
C GLU A 504 2.51 10.60 26.75
N TYR A 505 1.55 9.77 27.17
CA TYR A 505 0.42 9.37 26.35
C TYR A 505 -0.60 10.50 26.24
N ALA A 506 -0.42 11.36 25.22
CA ALA A 506 -1.21 12.59 25.05
C ALA A 506 -2.73 12.35 25.01
N GLN A 507 -3.19 11.29 24.31
CA GLN A 507 -4.61 10.97 24.21
C GLN A 507 -5.21 10.56 25.57
N ALA A 508 -4.45 9.83 26.39
CA ALA A 508 -4.88 9.45 27.73
C ALA A 508 -4.99 10.69 28.63
N HIS A 509 -4.05 11.63 28.55
CA HIS A 509 -4.17 12.91 29.24
C HIS A 509 -5.42 13.67 28.83
N ASN A 510 -5.73 13.76 27.53
CA ASN A 510 -6.92 14.45 27.05
C ASN A 510 -8.21 13.80 27.60
N ASN A 511 -8.31 12.47 27.52
CA ASN A 511 -9.50 11.76 27.93
C ASN A 511 -9.67 11.74 29.45
N LEU A 512 -8.59 11.61 30.21
CA LEU A 512 -8.62 11.75 31.66
C LEU A 512 -9.03 13.17 32.08
N GLY A 513 -8.51 14.21 31.40
CA GLY A 513 -8.93 15.59 31.59
C GLY A 513 -10.44 15.77 31.41
N ALA A 514 -11.02 15.17 30.35
CA ALA A 514 -12.46 15.20 30.12
C ALA A 514 -13.25 14.50 31.25
N MET A 515 -12.80 13.34 31.70
CA MET A 515 -13.42 12.64 32.83
C MET A 515 -13.37 13.45 34.13
N LEU A 516 -12.24 14.09 34.42
CA LEU A 516 -12.06 14.96 35.58
C LEU A 516 -12.95 16.21 35.50
N GLN A 517 -13.07 16.81 34.34
CA GLN A 517 -13.99 17.94 34.10
C GLN A 517 -15.44 17.57 34.40
N LEU A 518 -15.91 16.41 33.90
CA LEU A 518 -17.23 15.88 34.18
C LEU A 518 -17.45 15.57 35.67
N ALA A 519 -16.38 15.23 36.39
CA ALA A 519 -16.40 15.01 37.84
C ALA A 519 -16.29 16.33 38.66
N GLY A 520 -16.27 17.51 38.02
CA GLY A 520 -16.13 18.80 38.68
C GLY A 520 -14.71 19.15 39.14
N ARG A 521 -13.70 18.33 38.81
CA ARG A 521 -12.28 18.51 39.19
C ARG A 521 -11.54 19.38 38.15
N ALA A 522 -12.06 20.61 37.93
CA ALA A 522 -11.64 21.48 36.81
C ALA A 522 -10.15 21.87 36.87
N GLY A 523 -9.54 21.96 38.08
CA GLY A 523 -8.11 22.28 38.21
C GLY A 523 -7.23 21.16 37.66
N GLU A 524 -7.51 19.91 38.05
CA GLU A 524 -6.77 18.76 37.57
C GLU A 524 -7.03 18.48 36.06
N ALA A 525 -8.26 18.68 35.60
CA ALA A 525 -8.58 18.62 34.18
C ALA A 525 -7.72 19.60 33.34
N LEU A 526 -7.53 20.83 33.84
CA LEU A 526 -6.71 21.85 33.17
C LEU A 526 -5.27 21.39 33.01
N ASP A 527 -4.67 20.79 34.04
CA ASP A 527 -3.30 20.29 33.99
C ASP A 527 -3.14 19.17 32.97
N HIS A 528 -4.11 18.25 32.94
CA HIS A 528 -4.12 17.14 31.97
C HIS A 528 -4.32 17.65 30.54
N PHE A 529 -5.23 18.58 30.25
CA PHE A 529 -5.40 19.16 28.92
C PHE A 529 -4.14 19.94 28.47
N ARG A 530 -3.50 20.69 29.37
CA ARG A 530 -2.24 21.37 29.06
C ARG A 530 -1.15 20.37 28.71
N ARG A 531 -1.04 19.28 29.45
CA ARG A 531 -0.05 18.24 29.15
C ARG A 531 -0.33 17.59 27.80
N ALA A 532 -1.61 17.28 27.48
CA ALA A 532 -2.01 16.74 26.16
C ALA A 532 -1.62 17.65 25.01
N VAL A 533 -1.88 18.97 25.14
CA VAL A 533 -1.49 19.98 24.14
C VAL A 533 0.02 20.15 24.05
N ALA A 534 0.75 20.09 25.16
CA ALA A 534 2.20 20.19 25.15
C ALA A 534 2.85 18.99 24.44
N LEU A 535 2.32 17.79 24.65
CA LEU A 535 2.80 16.55 24.01
C LEU A 535 2.40 16.48 22.53
N ARG A 536 1.19 16.90 22.19
CA ARG A 536 0.64 16.88 20.83
C ARG A 536 -0.05 18.22 20.51
N PRO A 537 0.71 19.24 20.13
CA PRO A 537 0.15 20.56 19.77
C PRO A 537 -0.80 20.51 18.58
N ASP A 538 -0.68 19.49 17.75
CA ASP A 538 -1.50 19.20 16.57
C ASP A 538 -2.81 18.43 16.90
N ASN A 539 -3.06 18.11 18.16
CA ASN A 539 -4.30 17.44 18.57
C ASN A 539 -5.44 18.46 18.70
N VAL A 540 -6.30 18.49 17.68
CA VAL A 540 -7.43 19.43 17.61
C VAL A 540 -8.38 19.31 18.80
N ASP A 541 -8.69 18.08 19.23
CA ASP A 541 -9.63 17.83 20.33
C ASP A 541 -9.05 18.28 21.67
N ALA A 542 -7.75 18.07 21.91
CA ALA A 542 -7.07 18.59 23.10
C ALA A 542 -7.04 20.12 23.12
N GLN A 543 -6.79 20.77 21.99
CA GLN A 543 -6.85 22.23 21.86
C GLN A 543 -8.26 22.75 22.20
N ILE A 544 -9.31 22.11 21.68
CA ILE A 544 -10.70 22.48 21.90
C ILE A 544 -11.08 22.29 23.38
N ASN A 545 -10.77 21.15 23.97
CA ASN A 545 -11.10 20.84 25.36
C ASN A 545 -10.43 21.84 26.32
N LEU A 546 -9.14 22.14 26.08
CA LEU A 546 -8.40 23.16 26.84
C LEU A 546 -9.08 24.54 26.69
N ALA A 547 -9.41 24.94 25.47
CA ALA A 547 -10.04 26.22 25.19
C ALA A 547 -11.41 26.35 25.87
N GLN A 548 -12.23 25.30 25.83
CA GLN A 548 -13.53 25.27 26.48
C GLN A 548 -13.43 25.44 28.00
N LEU A 549 -12.50 24.72 28.63
CA LEU A 549 -12.28 24.81 30.06
C LEU A 549 -11.74 26.18 30.47
N LEU A 550 -10.80 26.76 29.72
CA LEU A 550 -10.29 28.11 29.92
C LEU A 550 -11.38 29.17 29.77
N SER A 551 -12.24 29.03 28.77
CA SER A 551 -13.41 29.90 28.55
C SER A 551 -14.37 29.84 29.73
N ALA A 552 -14.67 28.66 30.23
CA ALA A 552 -15.53 28.49 31.41
C ALA A 552 -14.94 29.10 32.68
N GLN A 553 -13.59 29.19 32.77
CA GLN A 553 -12.89 29.87 33.86
C GLN A 553 -12.71 31.40 33.65
N GLY A 554 -13.30 31.98 32.59
CA GLY A 554 -13.17 33.40 32.25
C GLY A 554 -11.82 33.80 31.63
N ARG A 555 -10.97 32.87 31.29
CA ARG A 555 -9.63 33.08 30.66
C ARG A 555 -9.77 33.23 29.14
N ALA A 556 -10.55 34.23 28.73
CA ALA A 556 -11.01 34.39 27.34
C ALA A 556 -9.88 34.51 26.32
N ARG A 557 -8.77 35.21 26.65
CA ARG A 557 -7.63 35.38 25.72
C ARG A 557 -6.97 34.04 25.41
N GLU A 558 -6.62 33.30 26.45
CA GLU A 558 -5.99 31.99 26.30
C GLU A 558 -6.92 30.99 25.59
N ALA A 559 -8.21 31.04 25.89
CA ALA A 559 -9.19 30.21 25.19
C ALA A 559 -9.25 30.52 23.67
N LEU A 560 -9.17 31.80 23.28
CA LEU A 560 -9.13 32.19 21.87
C LEU A 560 -7.89 31.65 21.17
N ASP A 561 -6.70 31.75 21.80
CA ASP A 561 -5.45 31.25 21.23
C ASP A 561 -5.56 29.74 20.90
N HIS A 562 -6.13 28.95 21.79
CA HIS A 562 -6.29 27.50 21.57
C HIS A 562 -7.42 27.16 20.56
N PHE A 563 -8.53 27.90 20.53
CA PHE A 563 -9.54 27.72 19.49
C PHE A 563 -9.01 28.13 18.10
N GLU A 564 -8.22 29.19 17.99
CA GLU A 564 -7.58 29.62 16.75
C GLU A 564 -6.53 28.61 16.27
N ALA A 565 -5.75 28.02 17.20
CA ALA A 565 -4.88 26.88 16.90
C ALA A 565 -5.67 25.68 16.33
N ALA A 566 -6.80 25.32 16.97
CA ALA A 566 -7.67 24.26 16.48
C ALA A 566 -8.23 24.55 15.07
N LEU A 567 -8.60 25.80 14.76
CA LEU A 567 -9.04 26.22 13.42
C LEU A 567 -7.90 26.21 12.39
N THR A 568 -6.67 26.51 12.80
CA THR A 568 -5.50 26.41 11.93
C THR A 568 -5.26 24.97 11.52
N LEU A 569 -5.45 24.03 12.46
CA LEU A 569 -5.30 22.59 12.23
C LEU A 569 -6.51 22.01 11.45
N ARG A 570 -7.73 22.45 11.78
CA ARG A 570 -8.96 22.02 11.14
C ARG A 570 -9.88 23.22 10.91
N GLY A 571 -9.78 23.82 9.73
CA GLY A 571 -10.45 25.10 9.38
C GLY A 571 -11.97 25.09 9.42
N ASP A 572 -12.60 23.91 9.51
CA ASP A 572 -14.05 23.70 9.57
C ASP A 572 -14.55 23.15 10.92
N SER A 573 -13.73 23.24 11.97
CA SER A 573 -14.10 22.79 13.32
C SER A 573 -15.29 23.61 13.85
N ALA A 574 -16.48 22.99 13.86
CA ALA A 574 -17.71 23.62 14.36
C ALA A 574 -17.59 24.09 15.81
N GLN A 575 -16.92 23.29 16.66
CA GLN A 575 -16.73 23.60 18.08
C GLN A 575 -15.82 24.82 18.28
N ALA A 576 -14.70 24.88 17.53
CA ALA A 576 -13.79 26.02 17.60
C ALA A 576 -14.46 27.29 17.05
N LEU A 577 -15.15 27.21 15.91
CA LEU A 577 -15.94 28.33 15.36
C LEU A 577 -16.98 28.85 16.36
N ALA A 578 -17.74 27.95 16.99
CA ALA A 578 -18.73 28.32 18.00
C ALA A 578 -18.09 28.95 19.24
N GLY A 579 -16.97 28.39 19.72
CA GLY A 579 -16.24 28.91 20.89
C GLY A 579 -15.70 30.32 20.67
N ILE A 580 -15.05 30.57 19.54
CA ILE A 580 -14.57 31.93 19.18
C ILE A 580 -15.74 32.89 19.03
N ALA A 581 -16.80 32.51 18.30
CA ALA A 581 -17.96 33.35 18.11
C ALA A 581 -18.64 33.71 19.44
N TRP A 582 -18.73 32.78 20.38
CA TRP A 582 -19.25 33.01 21.72
C TRP A 582 -18.39 34.03 22.49
N ILE A 583 -17.09 33.80 22.57
CA ILE A 583 -16.16 34.70 23.30
C ILE A 583 -16.21 36.11 22.71
N ARG A 584 -16.07 36.24 21.36
CA ARG A 584 -16.09 37.53 20.66
C ARG A 584 -17.41 38.30 20.83
N ALA A 585 -18.51 37.58 21.06
CA ALA A 585 -19.82 38.21 21.29
C ALA A 585 -20.06 38.64 22.74
N THR A 586 -19.52 37.88 23.72
CA THR A 586 -19.97 37.96 25.12
C THR A 586 -18.94 38.45 26.10
N VAL A 587 -17.66 38.40 25.75
CA VAL A 587 -16.57 38.75 26.67
C VAL A 587 -16.67 40.20 27.18
N ALA A 588 -16.40 40.44 28.45
CA ALA A 588 -16.42 41.75 29.05
C ALA A 588 -15.29 42.64 28.56
N ASP A 589 -14.14 42.09 28.24
CA ASP A 589 -12.95 42.81 27.74
C ASP A 589 -13.22 43.39 26.35
N PRO A 590 -13.28 44.76 26.22
CA PRO A 590 -13.53 45.39 24.93
C PRO A 590 -12.47 45.09 23.86
N SER A 591 -11.22 44.76 24.25
CA SER A 591 -10.14 44.44 23.34
C SER A 591 -10.32 43.10 22.65
N LEU A 592 -11.08 42.23 23.23
CA LEU A 592 -11.40 40.90 22.71
C LEU A 592 -12.78 40.82 22.06
N ARG A 593 -13.68 41.78 22.35
CA ARG A 593 -15.04 41.83 21.81
C ARG A 593 -15.02 42.24 20.33
N ASN A 594 -15.61 41.43 19.48
CA ASN A 594 -15.77 41.72 18.07
C ASN A 594 -17.10 41.11 17.55
N SER A 595 -18.18 41.91 17.61
CA SER A 595 -19.51 41.46 17.22
C SER A 595 -19.64 41.15 15.73
N GLU A 596 -18.89 41.83 14.87
CA GLU A 596 -18.91 41.59 13.43
C GLU A 596 -18.24 40.24 13.10
N GLN A 597 -17.04 39.98 13.63
CA GLN A 597 -16.40 38.69 13.50
C GLN A 597 -17.24 37.55 14.11
N ALA A 598 -17.90 37.79 15.25
CA ALA A 598 -18.79 36.82 15.87
C ALA A 598 -19.97 36.47 14.95
N ALA A 599 -20.54 37.46 14.23
CA ALA A 599 -21.62 37.24 13.27
C ALA A 599 -21.13 36.44 12.05
N GLU A 600 -19.95 36.79 11.51
CA GLU A 600 -19.33 36.08 10.40
C GLU A 600 -19.05 34.60 10.73
N LEU A 601 -18.47 34.32 11.90
CA LEU A 601 -18.19 32.96 12.34
C LEU A 601 -19.47 32.13 12.56
N ARG A 602 -20.53 32.73 13.08
CA ARG A 602 -21.85 32.09 13.18
C ARG A 602 -22.41 31.74 11.79
N GLN A 603 -22.24 32.63 10.82
CA GLN A 603 -22.68 32.36 9.45
C GLN A 603 -21.87 31.20 8.81
N ARG A 604 -20.56 31.16 9.01
CA ARG A 604 -19.71 30.03 8.59
C ARG A 604 -20.17 28.71 9.25
N LEU A 605 -20.47 28.72 10.55
CA LEU A 605 -20.98 27.57 11.27
C LEU A 605 -22.30 27.06 10.68
N ILE A 606 -23.25 27.97 10.37
CA ILE A 606 -24.55 27.61 9.74
C ILE A 606 -24.32 26.99 8.36
N LEU A 607 -23.41 27.54 7.54
CA LEU A 607 -23.09 27.01 6.22
C LEU A 607 -22.44 25.63 6.33
N TYR A 608 -21.59 25.43 7.31
CA TYR A 608 -20.98 24.11 7.58
C TYR A 608 -22.03 23.08 7.98
N GLN A 609 -22.92 23.39 8.93
CA GLN A 609 -23.98 22.49 9.38
C GLN A 609 -24.96 22.10 8.25
N ARG A 610 -25.22 22.98 7.27
CA ARG A 610 -26.05 22.71 6.09
C ARG A 610 -25.38 21.77 5.08
N ARG A 611 -24.05 21.70 5.05
CA ARG A 611 -23.28 20.82 4.14
C ARG A 611 -23.05 19.41 4.67
N GLN A 612 -23.25 19.19 5.97
CA GLN A 612 -23.11 17.87 6.58
C GLN A 612 -24.46 17.14 6.54
N PRO A 613 -24.54 15.89 6.03
CA PRO A 613 -25.70 15.06 6.32
C PRO A 613 -25.79 14.88 7.83
N TYR A 614 -26.99 14.96 8.35
CA TYR A 614 -27.31 14.91 9.79
C TYR A 614 -26.70 13.66 10.42
N ARG A 615 -25.49 13.77 10.95
CA ARG A 615 -24.93 12.79 11.87
C ARG A 615 -25.29 13.29 13.25
N GLN A 616 -26.18 12.58 13.95
CA GLN A 616 -26.35 12.76 15.37
C GLN A 616 -24.96 12.61 16.01
N SER A 617 -24.36 13.73 16.37
CA SER A 617 -23.16 13.75 17.19
C SER A 617 -23.57 13.32 18.58
N ASN A 618 -23.31 12.07 18.92
CA ASN A 618 -23.27 11.64 20.31
C ASN A 618 -22.07 12.35 20.94
N PHE A 619 -22.37 13.52 21.53
CA PHE A 619 -21.43 14.22 22.40
C PHE A 619 -21.54 13.62 23.81
N LEU A 620 -20.46 12.98 24.25
CA LEU A 620 -20.05 13.00 25.63
C LEU A 620 -18.77 13.85 25.75
#